data_76b640945cb4480e74c0300576b07262
#
_entry.id   76b640945cb4480e74c0300576b07262
#
_cell.length_a   1.000
_cell.length_b   1.000
_cell.length_c   1.000
_cell.angle_alpha   90.00
_cell.angle_beta   90.00
_cell.angle_gamma   90.00
#
_symmetry.space_group_name_H-M   'P 1'
#
loop_
_entity.id
_entity.type
_entity.pdbx_description
1 polymer ?
#
loop_
_entity_poly.entity_id
_entity_poly.type
_entity_poly.pdbx_seq_one_letter_code
_entity_poly.pdbx_strand_id
1 'polypeptide(L)'
;MFEIVRGDIRNFKGDYVVNPSNTILKLGSGVSGVLKRMCPKLQIVMDEWVKNHGFLDPGDIAVTVYPCEEYEWVIHAAVMDYRPGALKVAPDYKRIEKICKNIAEYLSDKDELVITPYLGTGIGGLDKTIVREIMRKYFEPLRAKIILVERI
;
A
#
# COMPACT_ATOMS: atom_id res chain seq x y z
N MET A 1 -10.73 9.88 8.05
CA MET A 1 -11.26 10.69 6.95
C MET A 1 -10.82 10.12 5.60
N PHE A 2 -11.74 9.81 4.72
CA PHE A 2 -11.45 9.13 3.46
C PHE A 2 -12.01 9.93 2.29
N GLU A 3 -11.17 10.25 1.32
CA GLU A 3 -11.51 11.08 0.17
C GLU A 3 -10.97 10.45 -1.11
N ILE A 4 -11.73 10.53 -2.19
CA ILE A 4 -11.31 10.01 -3.50
C ILE A 4 -11.05 11.19 -4.42
N VAL A 5 -9.87 11.20 -5.05
CA VAL A 5 -9.44 12.22 -5.99
C VAL A 5 -8.95 11.54 -7.26
N ARG A 6 -9.35 12.05 -8.41
CA ARG A 6 -8.84 11.54 -9.69
C ARG A 6 -7.54 12.26 -10.04
N GLY A 7 -6.55 11.51 -10.47
CA GLY A 7 -5.27 12.08 -10.82
C GLY A 7 -4.18 11.04 -11.02
N ASP A 8 -2.95 11.54 -11.01
CA ASP A 8 -1.74 10.74 -11.13
C ASP A 8 -1.01 10.79 -9.80
N ILE A 9 -0.72 9.62 -9.22
CA ILE A 9 -0.06 9.53 -7.91
C ILE A 9 1.29 10.26 -7.87
N ARG A 10 1.95 10.42 -9.02
CA ARG A 10 3.22 11.15 -9.12
C ARG A 10 3.10 12.64 -8.77
N ASN A 11 1.88 13.17 -8.81
CA ASN A 11 1.61 14.59 -8.53
C ASN A 11 1.18 14.85 -7.09
N PHE A 12 1.27 13.83 -6.22
CA PHE A 12 0.84 13.94 -4.83
C PHE A 12 2.05 13.85 -3.90
N LYS A 13 1.90 14.50 -2.75
CA LYS A 13 2.87 14.44 -1.64
C LYS A 13 2.08 14.26 -0.35
N GLY A 14 2.71 13.73 0.65
CA GLY A 14 2.09 13.53 1.96
C GLY A 14 3.09 13.00 2.97
N ASP A 15 2.57 12.62 4.13
CA ASP A 15 3.40 12.01 5.16
C ASP A 15 3.65 10.53 4.85
N TYR A 16 2.61 9.85 4.37
CA TYR A 16 2.65 8.43 4.01
C TYR A 16 2.18 8.21 2.58
N VAL A 17 2.77 7.23 1.93
CA VAL A 17 2.21 6.63 0.71
C VAL A 17 1.99 5.13 0.98
N VAL A 18 0.86 4.61 0.53
CA VAL A 18 0.60 3.16 0.57
C VAL A 18 1.10 2.55 -0.74
N ASN A 19 1.96 1.54 -0.60
CA ASN A 19 2.50 0.77 -1.73
C ASN A 19 1.80 -0.58 -1.79
N PRO A 20 0.97 -0.84 -2.82
CA PRO A 20 0.42 -2.17 -3.03
C PRO A 20 1.53 -3.09 -3.52
N SER A 21 2.14 -3.77 -2.60
CA SER A 21 3.34 -4.57 -2.78
C SER A 21 3.05 -6.07 -2.74
N ASN A 22 3.99 -6.82 -2.24
CA ASN A 22 3.94 -8.28 -2.17
C ASN A 22 4.68 -8.76 -0.93
N THR A 23 4.56 -10.05 -0.66
CA THR A 23 5.15 -10.69 0.52
C THR A 23 6.67 -10.65 0.56
N ILE A 24 7.34 -10.53 -0.57
CA ILE A 24 8.82 -10.50 -0.65
C ILE A 24 9.36 -9.08 -0.75
N LEU A 25 8.50 -8.07 -0.75
CA LEU A 25 8.85 -6.64 -0.80
C LEU A 25 9.77 -6.27 -1.97
N LYS A 26 9.38 -6.70 -3.17
CA LYS A 26 10.08 -6.31 -4.41
C LYS A 26 9.21 -5.35 -5.22
N LEU A 27 9.77 -4.20 -5.56
CA LEU A 27 9.13 -3.22 -6.44
C LEU A 27 9.09 -3.80 -7.86
N GLY A 28 7.95 -3.69 -8.50
CA GLY A 28 7.76 -4.32 -9.81
C GLY A 28 6.89 -3.51 -10.75
N SER A 29 5.62 -3.88 -10.87
CA SER A 29 4.66 -3.29 -11.81
C SER A 29 3.65 -2.37 -11.11
N GLY A 30 2.82 -1.69 -11.90
CA GLY A 30 1.78 -0.80 -11.38
C GLY A 30 2.36 0.34 -10.55
N VAL A 31 1.69 0.68 -9.44
CA VAL A 31 2.13 1.75 -8.53
C VAL A 31 3.49 1.43 -7.92
N SER A 32 3.76 0.17 -7.63
CA SER A 32 5.07 -0.27 -7.14
C SER A 32 6.18 0.08 -8.13
N GLY A 33 5.94 -0.10 -9.42
CA GLY A 33 6.86 0.29 -10.49
C GLY A 33 7.00 1.82 -10.62
N VAL A 34 5.92 2.55 -10.41
CA VAL A 34 5.96 4.02 -10.38
C VAL A 34 6.84 4.50 -9.23
N LEU A 35 6.66 3.94 -8.03
CA LEU A 35 7.48 4.29 -6.87
C LEU A 35 8.96 3.97 -7.10
N LYS A 36 9.24 2.86 -7.77
CA LYS A 36 10.62 2.49 -8.12
C LYS A 36 11.27 3.55 -9.02
N ARG A 37 10.53 4.07 -10.00
CA ARG A 37 11.04 5.12 -10.89
C ARG A 37 11.19 6.46 -10.17
N MET A 38 10.26 6.81 -9.28
CA MET A 38 10.33 8.03 -8.49
C MET A 38 11.47 8.01 -7.48
N CYS A 39 11.70 6.86 -6.86
CA CYS A 39 12.68 6.72 -5.77
C CYS A 39 13.36 5.35 -5.85
N PRO A 40 14.38 5.20 -6.72
CA PRO A 40 15.08 3.91 -6.85
C PRO A 40 15.70 3.40 -5.54
N LYS A 41 16.07 4.31 -4.63
CA LYS A 41 16.61 3.96 -3.31
C LYS A 41 15.62 3.21 -2.43
N LEU A 42 14.33 3.29 -2.73
CA LEU A 42 13.31 2.64 -1.92
C LEU A 42 13.51 1.12 -1.85
N GLN A 43 13.94 0.49 -2.94
CA GLN A 43 14.18 -0.96 -2.93
C GLN A 43 15.29 -1.34 -1.95
N ILE A 44 16.31 -0.50 -1.78
CA ILE A 44 17.39 -0.74 -0.81
C ILE A 44 16.83 -0.80 0.61
N VAL A 45 15.96 0.15 0.94
CA VAL A 45 15.30 0.20 2.25
C VAL A 45 14.41 -1.02 2.48
N MET A 46 13.67 -1.44 1.46
CA MET A 46 12.80 -2.62 1.52
C MET A 46 13.60 -3.90 1.70
N ASP A 47 14.72 -4.05 0.99
CA ASP A 47 15.61 -5.21 1.12
C ASP A 47 16.21 -5.30 2.54
N GLU A 48 16.55 -4.17 3.12
CA GLU A 48 17.05 -4.10 4.50
C GLU A 48 15.99 -4.53 5.50
N TRP A 49 14.75 -4.11 5.29
CA TRP A 49 13.63 -4.51 6.12
C TRP A 49 13.44 -6.04 6.09
N VAL A 50 13.46 -6.64 4.91
CA VAL A 50 13.33 -8.10 4.73
C VAL A 50 14.48 -8.84 5.40
N LYS A 51 15.69 -8.32 5.29
CA LYS A 51 16.87 -8.90 5.92
C LYS A 51 16.69 -9.01 7.45
N ASN A 52 16.06 -8.02 8.06
CA ASN A 52 15.87 -7.95 9.51
C ASN A 52 14.59 -8.63 10.00
N HIS A 53 13.58 -8.81 9.15
CA HIS A 53 12.25 -9.29 9.57
C HIS A 53 11.77 -10.55 8.83
N GLY A 54 12.37 -10.86 7.67
CA GLY A 54 11.89 -11.93 6.80
C GLY A 54 10.74 -11.45 5.89
N PHE A 55 10.16 -12.38 5.14
CA PHE A 55 9.03 -12.10 4.26
C PHE A 55 7.75 -11.85 5.06
N LEU A 56 6.86 -11.04 4.48
CA LEU A 56 5.51 -10.82 5.02
C LEU A 56 4.62 -12.02 4.75
N ASP A 57 3.62 -12.21 5.61
CA ASP A 57 2.45 -13.04 5.26
C ASP A 57 1.49 -12.23 4.39
N PRO A 58 0.67 -12.89 3.55
CA PRO A 58 -0.33 -12.17 2.75
C PRO A 58 -1.27 -11.34 3.64
N GLY A 59 -1.46 -10.09 3.28
CA GLY A 59 -2.30 -9.17 4.04
C GLY A 59 -1.60 -8.41 5.16
N ASP A 60 -0.36 -8.74 5.46
CA ASP A 60 0.45 -7.97 6.42
C ASP A 60 0.94 -6.67 5.79
N ILE A 61 1.39 -5.77 6.65
CA ILE A 61 2.01 -4.50 6.22
C ILE A 61 3.41 -4.38 6.81
N ALA A 62 4.25 -3.62 6.12
CA ALA A 62 5.55 -3.20 6.62
C ALA A 62 5.68 -1.70 6.43
N VAL A 63 6.20 -0.99 7.40
CA VAL A 63 6.41 0.46 7.30
C VAL A 63 7.90 0.73 7.23
N THR A 64 8.31 1.46 6.19
CA THR A 64 9.70 1.89 6.02
C THR A 64 9.76 3.39 5.79
N VAL A 65 10.96 3.97 5.91
CA VAL A 65 11.18 5.33 5.43
C VAL A 65 10.99 5.38 3.91
N TYR A 66 10.59 6.53 3.41
CA TYR A 66 10.64 6.85 1.99
C TYR A 66 11.88 7.72 1.78
N PRO A 67 12.97 7.21 1.18
CA PRO A 67 14.26 7.92 1.17
C PRO A 67 14.37 9.00 0.08
N CYS A 68 13.27 9.62 -0.27
CA CYS A 68 13.18 10.70 -1.26
C CYS A 68 12.27 11.82 -0.72
N GLU A 69 11.83 12.74 -1.58
CA GLU A 69 11.21 13.99 -1.10
C GLU A 69 9.68 13.97 -0.96
N GLU A 70 8.98 13.12 -1.73
CA GLU A 70 7.53 13.19 -1.86
C GLU A 70 6.79 12.76 -0.59
N TYR A 71 7.39 11.87 0.21
CA TYR A 71 6.79 11.33 1.43
C TYR A 71 7.85 11.15 2.52
N GLU A 72 7.40 10.96 3.76
CA GLU A 72 8.29 10.55 4.85
C GLU A 72 8.35 9.03 4.98
N TRP A 73 7.21 8.37 4.84
CA TRP A 73 7.05 6.94 5.11
C TRP A 73 6.30 6.22 4.01
N VAL A 74 6.54 4.92 3.91
CA VAL A 74 5.79 4.04 3.03
C VAL A 74 5.15 2.94 3.85
N ILE A 75 3.86 2.71 3.63
CA ILE A 75 3.15 1.54 4.15
C ILE A 75 3.09 0.52 3.02
N HIS A 76 3.91 -0.51 3.10
CA HIS A 76 3.92 -1.59 2.11
C HIS A 76 2.86 -2.61 2.48
N ALA A 77 1.94 -2.89 1.57
CA ALA A 77 0.87 -3.86 1.76
C ALA A 77 1.16 -5.14 0.99
N ALA A 78 1.14 -6.28 1.66
CA ALA A 78 1.39 -7.58 1.04
C ALA A 78 0.14 -8.06 0.27
N VAL A 79 -0.13 -7.43 -0.88
CA VAL A 79 -1.27 -7.74 -1.75
C VAL A 79 -1.06 -9.06 -2.48
N MET A 80 0.11 -9.23 -3.10
CA MET A 80 0.46 -10.45 -3.86
C MET A 80 1.33 -11.36 -3.00
N ASP A 81 1.09 -12.66 -3.07
CA ASP A 81 1.91 -13.63 -2.36
C ASP A 81 2.94 -14.25 -3.32
N TYR A 82 4.15 -13.72 -3.29
CA TYR A 82 5.27 -14.19 -4.13
C TYR A 82 6.26 -15.06 -3.37
N ARG A 83 5.89 -15.52 -2.16
CA ARG A 83 6.76 -16.44 -1.43
C ARG A 83 6.91 -17.76 -2.21
N PRO A 84 8.09 -18.40 -2.15
CA PRO A 84 8.25 -19.72 -2.75
C PRO A 84 7.21 -20.72 -2.21
N GLY A 85 6.52 -21.42 -3.12
CA GLY A 85 5.49 -22.39 -2.73
C GLY A 85 4.13 -21.80 -2.39
N ALA A 86 3.90 -20.52 -2.64
CA ALA A 86 2.61 -19.88 -2.38
C ALA A 86 1.49 -20.56 -3.14
N LEU A 87 0.41 -20.94 -2.43
CA LEU A 87 -0.76 -21.60 -3.03
C LEU A 87 -1.71 -20.61 -3.70
N LYS A 88 -1.75 -19.37 -3.21
CA LYS A 88 -2.65 -18.33 -3.70
C LYS A 88 -1.91 -17.03 -3.88
N VAL A 89 -1.44 -16.77 -5.09
CA VAL A 89 -0.65 -15.60 -5.43
C VAL A 89 -1.50 -14.32 -5.41
N ALA A 90 -2.62 -14.32 -6.14
CA ALA A 90 -3.50 -13.17 -6.25
C ALA A 90 -4.34 -12.99 -4.98
N PRO A 91 -4.72 -11.73 -4.67
CA PRO A 91 -5.55 -11.46 -3.49
C PRO A 91 -7.01 -11.85 -3.71
N ASP A 92 -7.71 -12.04 -2.61
CA ASP A 92 -9.16 -12.01 -2.52
C ASP A 92 -9.58 -10.82 -1.66
N TYR A 93 -10.89 -10.61 -1.49
CA TYR A 93 -11.38 -9.49 -0.69
C TYR A 93 -11.06 -9.64 0.80
N LYS A 94 -10.93 -10.86 1.31
CA LYS A 94 -10.48 -11.11 2.68
C LYS A 94 -9.08 -10.58 2.93
N ARG A 95 -8.18 -10.77 1.96
CA ARG A 95 -6.81 -10.26 2.06
C ARG A 95 -6.80 -8.73 2.07
N ILE A 96 -7.63 -8.10 1.23
CA ILE A 96 -7.76 -6.64 1.21
C ILE A 96 -8.34 -6.13 2.53
N GLU A 97 -9.33 -6.81 3.10
CA GLU A 97 -9.85 -6.46 4.42
C GLU A 97 -8.77 -6.53 5.50
N LYS A 98 -7.96 -7.58 5.49
CA LYS A 98 -6.84 -7.73 6.43
C LYS A 98 -5.84 -6.57 6.28
N ILE A 99 -5.49 -6.20 5.05
CA ILE A 99 -4.58 -5.08 4.77
C ILE A 99 -5.16 -3.79 5.35
N CYS A 100 -6.41 -3.47 5.02
CA CYS A 100 -7.04 -2.24 5.46
C CYS A 100 -7.18 -2.18 6.98
N LYS A 101 -7.49 -3.30 7.62
CA LYS A 101 -7.53 -3.40 9.07
C LYS A 101 -6.16 -3.11 9.69
N ASN A 102 -5.11 -3.70 9.15
CA ASN A 102 -3.74 -3.49 9.63
C ASN A 102 -3.31 -2.04 9.45
N ILE A 103 -3.62 -1.43 8.31
CA ILE A 103 -3.34 -0.01 8.06
C ILE A 103 -4.10 0.86 9.05
N ALA A 104 -5.40 0.59 9.26
CA ALA A 104 -6.23 1.36 10.16
C ALA A 104 -5.73 1.27 11.62
N GLU A 105 -5.30 0.10 12.06
CA GLU A 105 -4.71 -0.07 13.39
C GLU A 105 -3.41 0.72 13.53
N TYR A 106 -2.55 0.66 12.51
CA TYR A 106 -1.30 1.42 12.51
C TYR A 106 -1.54 2.94 12.56
N LEU A 107 -2.57 3.42 11.87
CA LEU A 107 -2.90 4.84 11.79
C LEU A 107 -3.84 5.33 12.89
N SER A 108 -4.27 4.48 13.82
CA SER A 108 -5.37 4.76 14.75
C SER A 108 -5.14 5.98 15.65
N ASP A 109 -3.88 6.29 15.97
CA ASP A 109 -3.49 7.42 16.81
C ASP A 109 -2.85 8.57 16.01
N LYS A 110 -2.93 8.52 14.69
CA LYS A 110 -2.25 9.48 13.81
C LYS A 110 -3.25 10.41 13.13
N ASP A 111 -2.80 11.58 12.74
CA ASP A 111 -3.60 12.59 12.04
C ASP A 111 -2.95 13.09 10.76
N GLU A 112 -1.91 12.41 10.28
CA GLU A 112 -1.14 12.79 9.08
C GLU A 112 -1.92 12.53 7.79
N LEU A 113 -1.32 13.00 6.69
CA LEU A 113 -1.83 12.83 5.33
C LEU A 113 -1.27 11.54 4.71
N VAL A 114 -2.16 10.68 4.23
CA VAL A 114 -1.84 9.40 3.60
C VAL A 114 -2.35 9.39 2.17
N ILE A 115 -1.48 9.12 1.23
CA ILE A 115 -1.81 8.96 -0.19
C ILE A 115 -1.83 7.47 -0.49
N THR A 116 -2.91 7.00 -1.10
CA THR A 116 -3.05 5.58 -1.44
C THR A 116 -3.64 5.40 -2.83
N PRO A 117 -3.17 4.42 -3.60
CA PRO A 117 -3.89 3.93 -4.78
C PRO A 117 -4.93 2.89 -4.36
N TYR A 118 -5.69 2.35 -5.33
CA TYR A 118 -6.47 1.14 -5.10
C TYR A 118 -5.56 -0.03 -4.73
N LEU A 119 -6.09 -0.95 -3.93
CA LEU A 119 -5.38 -2.16 -3.49
C LEU A 119 -5.95 -3.38 -4.19
N GLY A 120 -5.12 -4.09 -4.95
CA GLY A 120 -5.48 -5.37 -5.56
C GLY A 120 -6.37 -5.29 -6.79
N THR A 121 -6.58 -4.12 -7.38
CA THR A 121 -7.49 -3.94 -8.52
C THR A 121 -6.79 -3.94 -9.88
N GLY A 122 -5.47 -3.85 -9.90
CA GLY A 122 -4.69 -3.95 -11.14
C GLY A 122 -4.42 -5.41 -11.48
N ILE A 123 -3.16 -5.83 -11.32
CA ILE A 123 -2.75 -7.22 -11.55
C ILE A 123 -3.49 -8.20 -10.63
N GLY A 124 -3.94 -7.75 -9.47
CA GLY A 124 -4.74 -8.58 -8.54
C GLY A 124 -6.15 -8.89 -9.03
N GLY A 125 -6.67 -8.13 -9.99
CA GLY A 125 -7.92 -8.41 -10.68
C GLY A 125 -9.22 -8.17 -9.92
N LEU A 126 -9.16 -7.53 -8.74
CA LEU A 126 -10.36 -7.29 -7.93
C LEU A 126 -11.18 -6.10 -8.45
N ASP A 127 -12.47 -6.10 -8.15
CA ASP A 127 -13.40 -5.05 -8.54
C ASP A 127 -13.17 -3.77 -7.73
N LYS A 128 -13.00 -2.64 -8.42
CA LYS A 128 -12.73 -1.34 -7.78
C LYS A 128 -13.84 -0.90 -6.84
N THR A 129 -15.09 -1.13 -7.19
CA THR A 129 -16.23 -0.71 -6.37
C THR A 129 -16.21 -1.40 -5.02
N ILE A 130 -15.96 -2.72 -5.02
CA ILE A 130 -15.91 -3.52 -3.80
C ILE A 130 -14.71 -3.11 -2.95
N VAL A 131 -13.53 -2.99 -3.56
CA VAL A 131 -12.31 -2.57 -2.85
C VAL A 131 -12.48 -1.18 -2.24
N ARG A 132 -13.08 -0.24 -2.97
CA ARG A 132 -13.35 1.12 -2.49
C ARG A 132 -14.22 1.10 -1.22
N GLU A 133 -15.25 0.28 -1.20
CA GLU A 133 -16.12 0.17 -0.02
C GLU A 133 -15.40 -0.45 1.17
N ILE A 134 -14.52 -1.42 0.94
CA ILE A 134 -13.67 -1.98 2.01
C ILE A 134 -12.74 -0.88 2.56
N MET A 135 -12.08 -0.14 1.69
CA MET A 135 -11.19 0.95 2.10
C MET A 135 -11.96 2.02 2.89
N ARG A 136 -13.14 2.41 2.42
CA ARG A 136 -13.99 3.39 3.11
C ARG A 136 -14.36 2.92 4.52
N LYS A 137 -14.76 1.67 4.66
CA LYS A 137 -15.16 1.09 5.94
C LYS A 137 -14.07 1.25 7.00
N TYR A 138 -12.81 1.01 6.65
CA TYR A 138 -11.70 1.06 7.59
C TYR A 138 -11.08 2.46 7.74
N PHE A 139 -11.11 3.28 6.69
CA PHE A 139 -10.36 4.54 6.67
C PHE A 139 -11.22 5.76 7.02
N GLU A 140 -12.51 5.73 6.74
CA GLU A 140 -13.39 6.87 7.07
C GLU A 140 -13.38 7.22 8.57
N PRO A 141 -13.37 6.25 9.51
CA PRO A 141 -13.35 6.56 10.94
C PRO A 141 -12.04 7.17 11.44
N LEU A 142 -10.95 7.11 10.68
CA LEU A 142 -9.63 7.58 11.12
C LEU A 142 -9.56 9.10 11.17
N ARG A 143 -8.76 9.62 12.11
CA ARG A 143 -8.41 11.06 12.13
C ARG A 143 -7.45 11.39 11.00
N ALA A 144 -6.56 10.47 10.63
CA ALA A 144 -5.68 10.62 9.48
C ALA A 144 -6.51 10.89 8.23
N LYS A 145 -6.00 11.74 7.36
CA LYS A 145 -6.64 12.03 6.08
C LYS A 145 -6.09 11.08 5.03
N ILE A 146 -6.95 10.18 4.56
CA ILE A 146 -6.60 9.20 3.54
C ILE A 146 -7.14 9.67 2.20
N ILE A 147 -6.26 9.93 1.24
CA ILE A 147 -6.65 10.29 -0.13
C ILE A 147 -6.38 9.10 -1.04
N LEU A 148 -7.45 8.52 -1.56
CA LEU A 148 -7.38 7.51 -2.61
C LEU A 148 -7.25 8.22 -3.95
N VAL A 149 -6.11 8.06 -4.61
CA VAL A 149 -5.87 8.63 -5.93
C VAL A 149 -6.34 7.63 -6.98
N GLU A 150 -7.45 7.96 -7.63
CA GLU A 150 -7.98 7.15 -8.72
C GLU A 150 -7.35 7.60 -10.03
N ARG A 151 -6.68 6.68 -10.70
CA ARG A 151 -6.02 6.97 -11.97
C ARG A 151 -7.05 7.36 -13.04
N ILE A 152 -6.73 8.42 -13.73
CA ILE A 152 -7.54 8.91 -14.86
C ILE A 152 -7.44 7.95 -16.06
#